data_faa05ae77b2c230a1ea7381500441067
#
_entry.id   faa05ae77b2c230a1ea7381500441067
#
_cell.length_a   1.000
_cell.length_b   1.000
_cell.length_c   1.000
_cell.angle_alpha   90.00
_cell.angle_beta   90.00
_cell.angle_gamma   90.00
#
_symmetry.space_group_name_H-M   'P 1'
#
loop_
_entity.id
_entity.type
_entity.pdbx_description
1 polymer ?
#
loop_
_entity_poly.entity_id
_entity_poly.type
_entity_poly.pdbx_seq_one_letter_code
_entity_poly.pdbx_strand_id
1 'polypeptide(L)'
;LFIINPFGYSPLTGLLVFNTNEPCKVKYVIKGRRNSGDYTNCDETLTKKHQVPVLGMYDGCINTIIFYLLDANNNEICQHTARIRCSRVGTALRNSLRVTKFNKNTSHFLMATGGYSSVNYAFDSNGNIRWYLTMPVHPYGVHMLSNGHMLVPDKRMRRPNYGNAHSVIAYETDLIGRIHRNIYHPSGFHHWAISKENDGNILMATSSRYDTYMENTIDEIDKNTGEVLRSVNANHLFDSTYVTRYDWAHINAFEYIPEEDAVIASYRNIHTIAKINLKNNEIDWLLANPAFYENTGQAEKVLTPGKDTKWFFQQHGVKILEKINGNGVKKIKIALFDNHTANRRPVDYFDNVKKSNLMVFTIDEINMSAHMDKSIPVPLSITRSNIGFDQKNNYIYAMCANIKDEETDSRAKILGFDYNTNECVTDISCANDFFVANFMDFNLADIKSTTSSEMPLASGNLYQPVAMDSLPDSFDKDKLLPANMRKRISFSLNGNILQITCKDHTVKKVYLYNDSNIFVQDFDDTTQLNKIFKEHVYTISIPLENIDKGTYQIGIEYF
;
A
#
# COMPACT_ATOMS: atom_id res chain seq x y z
N LEU A 1 0.24 -29.72 -0.19
CA LEU A 1 1.24 -28.92 -0.90
C LEU A 1 1.44 -27.59 -0.18
N PHE A 2 2.68 -27.16 -0.04
CA PHE A 2 3.01 -25.84 0.48
C PHE A 2 3.89 -25.10 -0.53
N ILE A 3 3.43 -23.93 -0.98
CA ILE A 3 4.10 -23.14 -2.01
C ILE A 3 4.61 -21.86 -1.35
N ILE A 4 5.92 -21.66 -1.37
CA ILE A 4 6.53 -20.42 -0.88
C ILE A 4 6.54 -19.40 -1.99
N ASN A 5 6.22 -18.13 -1.65
CA ASN A 5 6.20 -17.03 -2.62
C ASN A 5 5.37 -17.36 -3.87
N PRO A 6 4.07 -17.69 -3.71
CA PRO A 6 3.27 -18.33 -4.75
C PRO A 6 3.14 -17.48 -6.03
N PHE A 7 3.24 -16.17 -5.93
CA PHE A 7 3.14 -15.23 -7.06
C PHE A 7 4.45 -14.49 -7.37
N GLY A 8 5.55 -14.85 -6.72
CA GLY A 8 6.87 -14.29 -7.01
C GLY A 8 7.19 -12.95 -6.35
N TYR A 9 6.23 -12.28 -5.71
CA TYR A 9 6.40 -10.90 -5.23
C TYR A 9 6.40 -10.75 -3.71
N SER A 10 6.08 -11.79 -2.96
CA SER A 10 6.01 -11.74 -1.49
C SER A 10 6.76 -12.93 -0.85
N PRO A 11 8.10 -12.87 -0.76
CA PRO A 11 8.94 -14.03 -0.42
C PRO A 11 8.77 -14.61 0.99
N LEU A 12 8.15 -13.87 1.91
CA LEU A 12 7.85 -14.34 3.27
C LEU A 12 6.42 -14.84 3.44
N THR A 13 5.76 -15.17 2.33
CA THR A 13 4.42 -15.73 2.32
C THR A 13 4.39 -17.11 1.70
N GLY A 14 3.36 -17.87 2.00
CA GLY A 14 3.11 -19.18 1.43
C GLY A 14 1.65 -19.41 1.12
N LEU A 15 1.38 -20.46 0.36
CA LEU A 15 0.04 -20.97 0.12
C LEU A 15 0.02 -22.45 0.45
N LEU A 16 -0.79 -22.85 1.43
CA LEU A 16 -1.03 -24.23 1.80
C LEU A 16 -2.27 -24.75 1.06
N VAL A 17 -2.11 -25.83 0.32
CA VAL A 17 -3.17 -26.41 -0.50
C VAL A 17 -3.32 -27.89 -0.21
N PHE A 18 -4.54 -28.30 0.13
CA PHE A 18 -4.90 -29.69 0.40
C PHE A 18 -6.41 -29.89 0.42
N ASN A 19 -6.83 -31.16 0.45
CA ASN A 19 -8.24 -31.54 0.61
C ASN A 19 -8.41 -32.34 1.91
N THR A 20 -9.61 -32.28 2.46
CA THR A 20 -10.05 -33.07 3.62
C THR A 20 -11.30 -33.88 3.29
N ASN A 21 -11.53 -34.98 4.02
CA ASN A 21 -12.72 -35.80 3.85
C ASN A 21 -13.98 -35.08 4.34
N GLU A 22 -13.85 -34.31 5.44
CA GLU A 22 -14.93 -33.52 6.03
C GLU A 22 -14.58 -32.03 6.01
N PRO A 23 -15.61 -31.14 5.97
CA PRO A 23 -15.36 -29.71 6.04
C PRO A 23 -14.69 -29.33 7.35
N CYS A 24 -13.61 -28.54 7.28
CA CYS A 24 -12.94 -28.02 8.47
C CYS A 24 -12.42 -26.58 8.21
N LYS A 25 -12.05 -25.91 9.29
CA LYS A 25 -11.30 -24.66 9.29
C LYS A 25 -9.81 -24.93 9.44
N VAL A 26 -8.96 -23.98 9.10
CA VAL A 26 -7.50 -24.14 9.22
C VAL A 26 -6.91 -23.01 10.03
N LYS A 27 -6.49 -23.31 11.25
CA LYS A 27 -5.66 -22.41 12.06
C LYS A 27 -4.20 -22.76 11.89
N TYR A 28 -3.32 -21.76 11.84
CA TYR A 28 -1.89 -21.98 11.89
C TYR A 28 -1.19 -21.14 12.95
N VAL A 29 -0.11 -21.68 13.49
CA VAL A 29 0.75 -21.03 14.48
C VAL A 29 2.18 -21.05 13.98
N ILE A 30 2.74 -19.87 13.71
CA ILE A 30 4.17 -19.72 13.42
C ILE A 30 4.89 -19.52 14.75
N LYS A 31 5.78 -20.44 15.11
CA LYS A 31 6.50 -20.39 16.37
C LYS A 31 7.40 -19.17 16.45
N GLY A 32 7.30 -18.48 17.57
CA GLY A 32 8.09 -17.29 17.85
C GLY A 32 9.59 -17.55 17.84
N ARG A 33 10.37 -16.50 17.58
CA ARG A 33 11.83 -16.57 17.59
C ARG A 33 12.41 -15.60 18.62
N ARG A 34 13.47 -16.04 19.29
CA ARG A 34 14.13 -15.23 20.35
C ARG A 34 13.08 -14.83 21.41
N ASN A 35 12.82 -13.52 21.53
CA ASN A 35 11.87 -12.96 22.50
C ASN A 35 10.49 -12.65 21.89
N SER A 36 10.24 -13.06 20.64
CA SER A 36 8.92 -12.89 20.01
C SER A 36 8.00 -14.03 20.40
N GLY A 37 6.75 -13.69 20.69
CA GLY A 37 5.69 -14.68 20.89
C GLY A 37 5.32 -15.42 19.59
N ASP A 38 4.55 -16.49 19.74
CA ASP A 38 3.97 -17.21 18.62
C ASP A 38 2.99 -16.28 17.86
N TYR A 39 2.98 -16.38 16.54
CA TYR A 39 2.01 -15.70 15.69
C TYR A 39 0.94 -16.69 15.24
N THR A 40 -0.32 -16.37 15.49
CA THR A 40 -1.47 -17.22 15.15
C THR A 40 -2.37 -16.53 14.14
N ASN A 41 -2.86 -17.28 13.16
CA ASN A 41 -3.88 -16.85 12.24
C ASN A 41 -4.83 -18.02 11.91
N CYS A 42 -6.04 -17.71 11.44
CA CYS A 42 -7.06 -18.72 11.18
C CYS A 42 -7.82 -18.41 9.89
N ASP A 43 -7.96 -19.40 9.05
CA ASP A 43 -8.92 -19.42 7.97
C ASP A 43 -10.24 -19.99 8.49
N GLU A 44 -11.20 -19.11 8.72
CA GLU A 44 -12.52 -19.46 9.27
C GLU A 44 -13.45 -20.15 8.24
N THR A 45 -13.00 -20.32 7.00
CA THR A 45 -13.81 -20.95 5.96
C THR A 45 -13.95 -22.44 6.23
N LEU A 46 -15.18 -22.89 6.44
CA LEU A 46 -15.49 -24.31 6.61
C LEU A 46 -15.62 -24.97 5.22
N THR A 47 -14.60 -25.71 4.81
CA THR A 47 -14.53 -26.31 3.46
C THR A 47 -13.77 -27.64 3.47
N LYS A 48 -13.93 -28.43 2.41
CA LYS A 48 -13.12 -29.63 2.13
C LYS A 48 -11.92 -29.33 1.23
N LYS A 49 -11.96 -28.20 0.48
CA LYS A 49 -10.89 -27.78 -0.44
C LYS A 49 -10.21 -26.55 0.15
N HIS A 50 -8.97 -26.71 0.59
CA HIS A 50 -8.24 -25.68 1.32
C HIS A 50 -7.19 -25.02 0.44
N GLN A 51 -7.22 -23.70 0.44
CA GLN A 51 -6.19 -22.82 -0.12
C GLN A 51 -5.91 -21.72 0.90
N VAL A 52 -4.99 -22.00 1.82
CA VAL A 52 -4.76 -21.16 3.00
C VAL A 52 -3.52 -20.31 2.80
N PRO A 53 -3.66 -18.98 2.67
CA PRO A 53 -2.51 -18.08 2.69
C PRO A 53 -1.80 -18.16 4.04
N VAL A 54 -0.48 -18.29 4.01
CA VAL A 54 0.36 -18.28 5.21
C VAL A 54 1.20 -17.02 5.22
N LEU A 55 0.92 -16.13 6.15
CA LEU A 55 1.52 -14.82 6.32
C LEU A 55 2.29 -14.76 7.62
N GLY A 56 3.26 -13.85 7.71
CA GLY A 56 3.99 -13.59 8.95
C GLY A 56 5.18 -14.51 9.19
N MET A 57 5.74 -15.15 8.18
CA MET A 57 6.97 -15.94 8.33
C MET A 57 8.19 -15.03 8.53
N TYR A 58 9.17 -15.55 9.26
CA TYR A 58 10.46 -14.88 9.49
C TYR A 58 11.41 -15.08 8.31
N ASP A 59 12.21 -14.07 8.02
CA ASP A 59 13.21 -14.10 6.96
C ASP A 59 14.44 -14.96 7.30
N GLY A 60 15.05 -15.51 6.28
CA GLY A 60 16.38 -16.14 6.34
C GLY A 60 16.53 -17.32 7.28
N CYS A 61 15.43 -17.96 7.67
CA CYS A 61 15.45 -19.06 8.61
C CYS A 61 14.44 -20.16 8.28
N ILE A 62 14.51 -21.24 9.07
CA ILE A 62 13.46 -22.26 9.08
C ILE A 62 12.37 -21.79 10.05
N ASN A 63 11.17 -21.58 9.52
CA ASN A 63 9.97 -21.35 10.29
C ASN A 63 9.34 -22.69 10.68
N THR A 64 9.04 -22.87 11.94
CA THR A 64 8.23 -24.00 12.43
C THR A 64 6.78 -23.52 12.45
N ILE A 65 5.92 -24.16 11.67
CA ILE A 65 4.51 -23.82 11.53
C ILE A 65 3.69 -25.03 11.94
N ILE A 66 2.77 -24.83 12.87
CA ILE A 66 1.82 -25.87 13.30
C ILE A 66 0.47 -25.52 12.67
N PHE A 67 -0.05 -26.39 11.84
CA PHE A 67 -1.38 -26.29 11.26
C PHE A 67 -2.34 -27.15 12.07
N TYR A 68 -3.49 -26.58 12.41
CA TYR A 68 -4.58 -27.25 13.12
C TYR A 68 -5.79 -27.29 12.21
N LEU A 69 -6.40 -28.45 12.04
CA LEU A 69 -7.72 -28.60 11.46
C LEU A 69 -8.74 -28.51 12.59
N LEU A 70 -9.73 -27.62 12.42
CA LEU A 70 -10.77 -27.38 13.40
C LEU A 70 -12.14 -27.73 12.82
N ASP A 71 -13.02 -28.31 13.64
CA ASP A 71 -14.42 -28.52 13.27
C ASP A 71 -15.21 -27.19 13.24
N ALA A 72 -16.51 -27.25 12.95
CA ALA A 72 -17.39 -26.09 12.93
C ALA A 72 -17.48 -25.37 14.30
N ASN A 73 -17.25 -26.11 15.39
CA ASN A 73 -17.27 -25.61 16.76
C ASN A 73 -15.89 -25.14 17.28
N ASN A 74 -14.89 -25.10 16.42
CA ASN A 74 -13.50 -24.78 16.74
C ASN A 74 -12.77 -25.82 17.59
N ASN A 75 -13.27 -27.06 17.68
CA ASN A 75 -12.52 -28.15 18.32
C ASN A 75 -11.43 -28.66 17.38
N GLU A 76 -10.28 -28.99 17.93
CA GLU A 76 -9.16 -29.55 17.18
C GLU A 76 -9.49 -30.98 16.70
N ILE A 77 -9.39 -31.21 15.40
CA ILE A 77 -9.53 -32.54 14.78
C ILE A 77 -8.16 -33.20 14.69
N CYS A 78 -7.17 -32.48 14.19
CA CYS A 78 -5.79 -32.93 14.10
C CYS A 78 -4.84 -31.75 13.94
N GLN A 79 -3.53 -32.02 14.09
CA GLN A 79 -2.48 -31.04 13.85
C GLN A 79 -1.37 -31.62 12.99
N HIS A 80 -0.70 -30.75 12.26
CA HIS A 80 0.49 -31.08 11.47
C HIS A 80 1.56 -30.00 11.63
N THR A 81 2.82 -30.41 11.84
CA THR A 81 3.94 -29.48 11.96
C THR A 81 4.78 -29.49 10.69
N ALA A 82 4.96 -28.32 10.11
CA ALA A 82 5.84 -28.11 8.96
C ALA A 82 7.05 -27.25 9.32
N ARG A 83 8.17 -27.48 8.62
CA ARG A 83 9.40 -26.70 8.74
C ARG A 83 9.73 -26.06 7.41
N ILE A 84 9.46 -24.77 7.28
CA ILE A 84 9.53 -24.02 6.03
C ILE A 84 10.72 -23.06 6.07
N ARG A 85 11.63 -23.16 5.13
CA ARG A 85 12.77 -22.24 4.98
C ARG A 85 12.40 -21.08 4.08
N CYS A 86 12.44 -19.84 4.62
CA CYS A 86 12.33 -18.63 3.82
C CYS A 86 13.70 -18.08 3.43
N SER A 87 13.77 -17.45 2.26
CA SER A 87 14.94 -16.72 1.80
C SER A 87 15.24 -15.52 2.70
N ARG A 88 16.50 -15.08 2.72
CA ARG A 88 16.89 -13.87 3.44
C ARG A 88 16.47 -12.63 2.67
N VAL A 89 15.92 -11.65 3.39
CA VAL A 89 15.80 -10.28 2.84
C VAL A 89 17.19 -9.68 2.64
N GLY A 90 17.31 -8.72 1.74
CA GLY A 90 18.57 -8.04 1.47
C GLY A 90 19.19 -7.42 2.74
N THR A 91 20.52 -7.34 2.79
CA THR A 91 21.26 -6.82 3.96
C THR A 91 20.85 -5.42 4.35
N ALA A 92 20.58 -4.55 3.38
CA ALA A 92 20.12 -3.18 3.61
C ALA A 92 18.82 -3.12 4.41
N LEU A 93 17.91 -4.07 4.19
CA LEU A 93 16.65 -4.13 4.93
C LEU A 93 16.80 -4.80 6.30
N ARG A 94 17.58 -5.88 6.38
CA ARG A 94 17.71 -6.69 7.59
C ARG A 94 18.26 -5.93 8.82
N ASN A 95 19.16 -4.99 8.61
CA ASN A 95 19.79 -4.20 9.67
C ASN A 95 19.22 -2.77 9.71
N SER A 96 18.08 -2.53 9.05
CA SER A 96 17.54 -1.17 8.91
C SER A 96 16.75 -0.70 10.12
N LEU A 97 16.33 -1.61 11.00
CA LEU A 97 15.45 -1.31 12.13
C LEU A 97 16.15 -1.44 13.47
N ARG A 98 16.02 -0.39 14.28
CA ARG A 98 16.40 -0.41 15.71
C ARG A 98 15.18 -0.04 16.56
N VAL A 99 14.65 -1.02 17.25
CA VAL A 99 13.53 -0.84 18.18
C VAL A 99 14.09 -0.49 19.55
N THR A 100 13.88 0.72 20.01
CA THR A 100 14.27 1.18 21.35
C THR A 100 13.11 0.98 22.32
N LYS A 101 11.90 1.30 21.91
CA LYS A 101 10.67 1.11 22.66
C LYS A 101 9.57 0.68 21.70
N PHE A 102 8.76 -0.31 22.08
CA PHE A 102 7.57 -0.71 21.33
C PHE A 102 6.52 -1.23 22.30
N ASN A 103 5.32 -0.72 22.21
CA ASN A 103 4.24 -1.22 23.04
C ASN A 103 3.84 -2.64 22.61
N LYS A 104 4.01 -3.59 23.52
CA LYS A 104 3.71 -5.01 23.29
C LYS A 104 2.21 -5.33 23.16
N ASN A 105 1.34 -4.38 23.48
CA ASN A 105 -0.11 -4.56 23.39
C ASN A 105 -0.66 -4.32 21.98
N THR A 106 0.16 -3.84 21.04
CA THR A 106 -0.26 -3.72 19.65
C THR A 106 -0.23 -5.07 18.97
N SER A 107 -1.36 -5.53 18.48
CA SER A 107 -1.48 -6.76 17.68
C SER A 107 -1.09 -6.56 16.21
N HIS A 108 -0.85 -5.33 15.80
CA HIS A 108 -0.56 -4.95 14.42
C HIS A 108 0.92 -5.06 14.07
N PHE A 109 1.19 -5.32 12.82
CA PHE A 109 2.50 -5.08 12.22
C PHE A 109 2.59 -3.61 11.78
N LEU A 110 3.80 -3.08 11.76
CA LEU A 110 4.07 -1.79 11.14
C LEU A 110 4.63 -2.01 9.74
N MET A 111 4.00 -1.42 8.75
CA MET A 111 4.42 -1.45 7.36
C MET A 111 5.03 -0.11 6.97
N ALA A 112 6.28 -0.13 6.54
CA ALA A 112 6.96 1.02 5.93
C ALA A 112 6.97 0.85 4.40
N THR A 113 6.57 1.90 3.69
CA THR A 113 6.39 1.83 2.23
C THR A 113 7.10 2.96 1.50
N GLY A 114 7.60 2.65 0.32
CA GLY A 114 8.19 3.62 -0.57
C GLY A 114 9.53 4.19 -0.09
N GLY A 115 9.71 5.48 -0.32
CA GLY A 115 10.97 6.15 -0.09
C GLY A 115 11.98 5.89 -1.22
N TYR A 116 13.18 6.44 -1.10
CA TYR A 116 14.21 6.29 -2.14
C TYR A 116 14.71 4.85 -2.29
N SER A 117 14.62 4.03 -1.24
CA SER A 117 14.93 2.61 -1.30
C SER A 117 13.90 1.81 -2.10
N SER A 118 12.67 2.34 -2.26
CA SER A 118 11.55 1.70 -2.94
C SER A 118 11.23 0.28 -2.42
N VAL A 119 11.52 -0.01 -1.16
CA VAL A 119 11.23 -1.29 -0.50
C VAL A 119 10.01 -1.13 0.38
N ASN A 120 9.08 -2.06 0.26
CA ASN A 120 7.88 -2.12 1.08
C ASN A 120 7.97 -3.36 1.97
N TYR A 121 7.89 -3.18 3.28
CA TYR A 121 8.05 -4.25 4.25
C TYR A 121 7.23 -4.02 5.50
N ALA A 122 6.87 -5.11 6.18
CA ALA A 122 6.24 -5.05 7.49
C ALA A 122 7.06 -5.82 8.53
N PHE A 123 7.02 -5.35 9.76
CA PHE A 123 7.80 -5.89 10.86
C PHE A 123 6.99 -5.94 12.16
N ASP A 124 7.40 -6.85 13.04
CA ASP A 124 6.79 -7.02 14.36
C ASP A 124 7.42 -6.10 15.43
N SER A 125 6.88 -6.15 16.65
CA SER A 125 7.32 -5.35 17.79
C SER A 125 8.78 -5.57 18.21
N ASN A 126 9.44 -6.59 17.71
CA ASN A 126 10.87 -6.86 17.93
C ASN A 126 11.75 -6.46 16.74
N GLY A 127 11.16 -5.82 15.72
CA GLY A 127 11.85 -5.40 14.50
C GLY A 127 12.18 -6.54 13.54
N ASN A 128 11.57 -7.72 13.71
CA ASN A 128 11.74 -8.80 12.73
C ASN A 128 10.90 -8.51 11.50
N ILE A 129 11.49 -8.61 10.32
CA ILE A 129 10.76 -8.54 9.06
C ILE A 129 9.85 -9.76 8.93
N ARG A 130 8.56 -9.53 8.75
CA ARG A 130 7.51 -10.55 8.69
C ARG A 130 6.80 -10.59 7.35
N TRP A 131 6.97 -9.58 6.56
CA TRP A 131 6.47 -9.46 5.19
C TRP A 131 7.33 -8.46 4.42
N TYR A 132 7.49 -8.65 3.11
CA TYR A 132 7.99 -7.63 2.20
C TYR A 132 7.58 -7.92 0.77
N LEU A 133 7.49 -6.84 -0.01
CA LEU A 133 7.10 -6.86 -1.42
C LEU A 133 8.34 -6.62 -2.28
N THR A 134 8.60 -7.53 -3.23
CA THR A 134 9.72 -7.40 -4.18
C THR A 134 9.29 -6.73 -5.49
N MET A 135 8.01 -6.46 -5.65
CA MET A 135 7.49 -5.72 -6.80
C MET A 135 8.11 -4.32 -6.84
N PRO A 136 8.64 -3.89 -8.00
CA PRO A 136 9.18 -2.55 -8.15
C PRO A 136 8.06 -1.52 -8.06
N VAL A 137 8.16 -0.64 -7.09
CA VAL A 137 7.15 0.39 -6.83
C VAL A 137 7.73 1.79 -6.98
N HIS A 138 6.85 2.73 -7.25
CA HIS A 138 7.18 4.15 -7.22
C HIS A 138 7.49 4.58 -5.77
N PRO A 139 8.39 5.57 -5.55
CA PRO A 139 8.73 6.06 -4.22
C PRO A 139 7.57 6.61 -3.38
N TYR A 140 6.40 6.83 -3.95
CA TYR A 140 5.20 7.28 -3.21
C TYR A 140 4.53 6.18 -2.37
N GLY A 141 5.03 4.96 -2.44
CA GLY A 141 4.60 3.90 -1.53
C GLY A 141 3.38 3.11 -2.00
N VAL A 142 2.93 2.26 -1.10
CA VAL A 142 1.81 1.34 -1.28
C VAL A 142 0.68 1.79 -0.38
N HIS A 143 -0.54 1.77 -0.88
CA HIS A 143 -1.74 2.14 -0.13
C HIS A 143 -2.62 0.93 0.11
N MET A 144 -3.03 0.73 1.37
CA MET A 144 -3.99 -0.32 1.73
C MET A 144 -5.39 0.11 1.32
N LEU A 145 -6.11 -0.78 0.67
CA LEU A 145 -7.53 -0.63 0.33
C LEU A 145 -8.42 -1.28 1.40
N SER A 146 -9.68 -0.90 1.45
CA SER A 146 -10.64 -1.42 2.45
C SER A 146 -10.94 -2.92 2.31
N ASN A 147 -10.68 -3.50 1.15
CA ASN A 147 -10.80 -4.94 0.90
C ASN A 147 -9.54 -5.74 1.33
N GLY A 148 -8.58 -5.10 2.01
CA GLY A 148 -7.32 -5.72 2.44
C GLY A 148 -6.28 -5.89 1.34
N HIS A 149 -6.58 -5.48 0.11
CA HIS A 149 -5.60 -5.40 -0.96
C HIS A 149 -4.72 -4.16 -0.84
N MET A 150 -3.67 -4.14 -1.63
CA MET A 150 -2.76 -3.01 -1.77
C MET A 150 -2.88 -2.41 -3.17
N LEU A 151 -2.88 -1.11 -3.24
CA LEU A 151 -2.64 -0.39 -4.49
C LEU A 151 -1.16 -0.07 -4.61
N VAL A 152 -0.53 -0.61 -5.64
CA VAL A 152 0.93 -0.55 -5.85
C VAL A 152 1.22 0.26 -7.11
N PRO A 153 1.68 1.51 -6.99
CA PRO A 153 2.04 2.34 -8.14
C PRO A 153 3.31 1.82 -8.83
N ASP A 154 3.31 1.81 -10.15
CA ASP A 154 4.47 1.42 -10.96
C ASP A 154 5.64 2.41 -10.81
N LYS A 155 6.84 1.89 -10.69
CA LYS A 155 8.07 2.68 -10.50
C LYS A 155 8.48 3.50 -11.73
N ARG A 156 8.21 3.04 -12.95
CA ARG A 156 8.93 3.49 -14.15
C ARG A 156 8.13 4.36 -15.12
N MET A 157 6.85 4.51 -14.93
CA MET A 157 6.04 5.31 -15.83
C MET A 157 6.22 6.80 -15.51
N ARG A 158 6.46 7.59 -16.53
CA ARG A 158 6.64 9.04 -16.42
C ARG A 158 5.58 9.75 -17.25
N ARG A 159 5.08 10.84 -16.74
CA ARG A 159 4.25 11.73 -17.54
C ARG A 159 5.18 12.52 -18.50
N PRO A 160 4.96 12.46 -19.82
CA PRO A 160 5.92 12.98 -20.81
C PRO A 160 6.27 14.47 -20.66
N ASN A 161 5.37 15.27 -20.12
CA ASN A 161 5.48 16.74 -20.18
C ASN A 161 6.10 17.41 -18.92
N TYR A 162 6.40 16.68 -17.84
CA TYR A 162 6.72 17.32 -16.55
C TYR A 162 8.00 16.89 -15.87
N GLY A 163 8.79 16.02 -16.46
CA GLY A 163 10.04 15.59 -15.86
C GLY A 163 9.92 14.77 -14.56
N ASN A 164 8.78 14.82 -13.88
CA ASN A 164 8.51 14.06 -12.66
C ASN A 164 7.93 12.69 -12.98
N ALA A 165 8.35 11.71 -12.21
CA ALA A 165 7.90 10.35 -12.38
C ALA A 165 6.56 10.15 -11.68
N HIS A 166 5.46 10.24 -12.41
CA HIS A 166 4.14 9.80 -11.96
C HIS A 166 3.82 8.44 -12.55
N SER A 167 3.28 7.56 -11.74
CA SER A 167 2.80 6.27 -12.23
C SER A 167 1.53 6.48 -13.03
N VAL A 168 1.46 5.93 -14.24
CA VAL A 168 0.20 5.88 -15.00
C VAL A 168 -0.52 4.54 -14.81
N ILE A 169 0.10 3.60 -14.08
CA ILE A 169 -0.44 2.28 -13.76
C ILE A 169 -0.29 2.03 -12.27
N ALA A 170 -1.35 1.56 -11.63
CA ALA A 170 -1.32 0.94 -10.32
C ALA A 170 -1.84 -0.48 -10.38
N TYR A 171 -1.23 -1.35 -9.58
CA TYR A 171 -1.62 -2.74 -9.44
C TYR A 171 -2.40 -2.92 -8.15
N GLU A 172 -3.57 -3.50 -8.23
CA GLU A 172 -4.25 -4.01 -7.05
C GLU A 172 -3.73 -5.42 -6.76
N THR A 173 -3.04 -5.57 -5.63
CA THR A 173 -2.41 -6.83 -5.21
C THR A 173 -2.87 -7.22 -3.82
N ASP A 174 -2.88 -8.53 -3.53
CA ASP A 174 -3.04 -9.01 -2.17
C ASP A 174 -1.68 -9.23 -1.46
N LEU A 175 -1.74 -9.61 -0.19
CA LEU A 175 -0.55 -9.77 0.65
C LEU A 175 0.35 -10.95 0.26
N ILE A 176 -0.16 -11.93 -0.48
CA ILE A 176 0.66 -13.02 -1.04
C ILE A 176 1.26 -12.68 -2.40
N GLY A 177 1.04 -11.44 -2.86
CA GLY A 177 1.63 -10.91 -4.08
C GLY A 177 0.87 -11.24 -5.37
N ARG A 178 -0.40 -11.70 -5.26
CA ARG A 178 -1.24 -11.92 -6.43
C ARG A 178 -1.78 -10.59 -6.93
N ILE A 179 -1.70 -10.38 -8.23
CA ILE A 179 -2.25 -9.20 -8.89
C ILE A 179 -3.67 -9.53 -9.33
N HIS A 180 -4.61 -8.71 -8.89
CA HIS A 180 -6.03 -8.86 -9.22
C HIS A 180 -6.41 -8.05 -10.45
N ARG A 181 -5.84 -6.85 -10.60
CA ARG A 181 -6.09 -5.97 -11.75
C ARG A 181 -5.06 -4.85 -11.84
N ASN A 182 -5.10 -4.17 -12.99
CA ASN A 182 -4.39 -2.92 -13.25
C ASN A 182 -5.38 -1.77 -13.30
N ILE A 183 -4.99 -0.63 -12.76
CA ILE A 183 -5.70 0.62 -12.93
C ILE A 183 -4.79 1.53 -13.75
N TYR A 184 -5.25 1.93 -14.93
CA TYR A 184 -4.55 2.86 -15.79
C TYR A 184 -5.14 4.26 -15.63
N HIS A 185 -4.28 5.25 -15.41
CA HIS A 185 -4.69 6.65 -15.35
C HIS A 185 -3.80 7.51 -16.25
N PRO A 186 -4.34 8.15 -17.30
CA PRO A 186 -3.55 8.83 -18.33
C PRO A 186 -2.76 10.03 -17.81
N SER A 187 -3.24 10.68 -16.75
CA SER A 187 -2.54 11.80 -16.10
C SER A 187 -1.55 11.37 -15.03
N GLY A 188 -1.56 10.08 -14.69
CA GLY A 188 -0.77 9.53 -13.61
C GLY A 188 -1.36 9.83 -12.23
N PHE A 189 -0.98 9.02 -11.27
CA PHE A 189 -1.33 9.18 -9.86
C PHE A 189 -0.08 9.22 -9.00
N HIS A 190 -0.26 9.79 -7.82
CA HIS A 190 0.81 10.08 -6.89
C HIS A 190 0.31 10.03 -5.45
N HIS A 191 1.20 10.16 -4.54
CA HIS A 191 1.09 10.35 -3.10
C HIS A 191 0.02 9.55 -2.36
N TRP A 192 -1.27 9.56 -2.76
CA TRP A 192 -2.33 9.05 -1.91
C TRP A 192 -3.47 8.37 -2.67
N ALA A 193 -3.95 7.28 -2.12
CA ALA A 193 -5.17 6.62 -2.57
C ALA A 193 -5.87 5.93 -1.39
N ILE A 194 -7.19 5.93 -1.40
CA ILE A 194 -8.04 5.24 -0.42
C ILE A 194 -9.25 4.62 -1.11
N SER A 195 -9.81 3.58 -0.51
CA SER A 195 -11.15 3.11 -0.87
C SER A 195 -12.22 3.95 -0.21
N LYS A 196 -13.31 4.22 -0.93
CA LYS A 196 -14.53 4.74 -0.34
C LYS A 196 -15.24 3.63 0.43
N GLU A 197 -15.65 3.92 1.66
CA GLU A 197 -16.27 2.92 2.54
C GLU A 197 -17.63 2.43 2.05
N ASN A 198 -18.39 3.30 1.37
CA ASN A 198 -19.77 3.02 0.96
C ASN A 198 -19.91 2.16 -0.29
N ASP A 199 -19.02 2.28 -1.28
CA ASP A 199 -19.13 1.58 -2.56
C ASP A 199 -17.83 0.85 -2.97
N GLY A 200 -16.73 1.12 -2.28
CA GLY A 200 -15.41 0.54 -2.54
C GLY A 200 -14.71 1.12 -3.76
N ASN A 201 -15.25 2.19 -4.37
CA ASN A 201 -14.53 2.96 -5.39
C ASN A 201 -13.25 3.55 -4.81
N ILE A 202 -12.30 3.87 -5.65
CA ILE A 202 -10.99 4.36 -5.22
C ILE A 202 -10.93 5.87 -5.44
N LEU A 203 -10.68 6.61 -4.36
CA LEU A 203 -10.25 8.01 -4.47
C LEU A 203 -8.74 8.03 -4.60
N MET A 204 -8.24 8.76 -5.57
CA MET A 204 -6.83 8.77 -5.95
C MET A 204 -6.34 10.18 -6.21
N ALA A 205 -5.20 10.55 -5.61
CA ALA A 205 -4.51 11.79 -5.96
C ALA A 205 -3.89 11.67 -7.35
N THR A 206 -4.23 12.61 -8.22
CA THR A 206 -3.84 12.63 -9.63
C THR A 206 -3.40 14.03 -10.06
N SER A 207 -3.11 14.18 -11.32
CA SER A 207 -2.85 15.48 -11.94
C SER A 207 -3.95 15.81 -12.93
N SER A 208 -4.18 17.08 -13.16
CA SER A 208 -5.11 17.50 -14.18
C SER A 208 -4.75 16.94 -15.56
N ARG A 209 -5.78 16.48 -16.28
CA ARG A 209 -5.63 15.95 -17.63
C ARG A 209 -5.50 17.05 -18.69
N TYR A 210 -6.08 18.21 -18.42
CA TYR A 210 -6.33 19.25 -19.43
C TYR A 210 -5.45 20.48 -19.28
N ASP A 211 -4.70 20.58 -18.19
CA ASP A 211 -3.80 21.70 -17.94
C ASP A 211 -2.35 21.25 -17.69
N THR A 212 -1.49 22.21 -17.41
CA THR A 212 -0.07 21.97 -17.16
C THR A 212 0.27 21.72 -15.69
N TYR A 213 -0.73 21.73 -14.82
CA TYR A 213 -0.52 21.58 -13.38
C TYR A 213 -0.48 20.11 -12.97
N MET A 214 0.26 19.84 -11.91
CA MET A 214 0.43 18.50 -11.39
C MET A 214 0.03 18.43 -9.93
N GLU A 215 -0.31 17.22 -9.48
CA GLU A 215 -0.61 16.95 -8.07
C GLU A 215 -1.73 17.84 -7.51
N ASN A 216 -2.71 18.14 -8.36
CA ASN A 216 -3.77 19.11 -8.10
C ASN A 216 -5.19 18.55 -8.20
N THR A 217 -5.34 17.24 -8.40
CA THR A 217 -6.64 16.63 -8.65
C THR A 217 -6.87 15.43 -7.73
N ILE A 218 -8.12 15.22 -7.32
CA ILE A 218 -8.59 13.98 -6.70
C ILE A 218 -9.62 13.36 -7.62
N ASP A 219 -9.34 12.15 -8.11
CA ASP A 219 -10.22 11.42 -8.98
C ASP A 219 -10.89 10.26 -8.24
N GLU A 220 -12.17 10.06 -8.49
CA GLU A 220 -12.89 8.85 -8.11
C GLU A 220 -12.86 7.85 -9.25
N ILE A 221 -12.29 6.68 -8.97
CA ILE A 221 -12.13 5.58 -9.93
C ILE A 221 -13.14 4.48 -9.60
N ASP A 222 -13.91 4.06 -10.59
CA ASP A 222 -14.79 2.90 -10.46
C ASP A 222 -13.98 1.63 -10.17
N LYS A 223 -14.33 0.93 -9.10
CA LYS A 223 -13.60 -0.27 -8.67
C LYS A 223 -13.66 -1.43 -9.66
N ASN A 224 -14.68 -1.48 -10.54
CA ASN A 224 -14.88 -2.58 -11.46
C ASN A 224 -14.30 -2.30 -12.84
N THR A 225 -14.48 -1.07 -13.33
CA THR A 225 -14.08 -0.69 -14.70
C THR A 225 -12.74 0.06 -14.77
N GLY A 226 -12.33 0.71 -13.67
CA GLY A 226 -11.16 1.59 -13.64
C GLY A 226 -11.42 2.97 -14.29
N GLU A 227 -12.67 3.28 -14.64
CA GLU A 227 -13.04 4.58 -15.22
C GLU A 227 -13.08 5.67 -14.16
N VAL A 228 -12.74 6.90 -14.58
CA VAL A 228 -12.89 8.09 -13.75
C VAL A 228 -14.35 8.51 -13.72
N LEU A 229 -15.00 8.40 -12.58
CA LEU A 229 -16.41 8.75 -12.39
C LEU A 229 -16.60 10.25 -12.15
N ARG A 230 -15.67 10.86 -11.41
CA ARG A 230 -15.64 12.30 -11.15
C ARG A 230 -14.24 12.76 -10.80
N SER A 231 -14.01 14.05 -10.93
CA SER A 231 -12.72 14.68 -10.76
C SER A 231 -12.86 16.01 -10.01
N VAL A 232 -12.08 16.20 -8.97
CA VAL A 232 -12.04 17.45 -8.20
C VAL A 232 -10.70 18.11 -8.45
N ASN A 233 -10.70 19.20 -9.20
CA ASN A 233 -9.49 19.91 -9.58
C ASN A 233 -9.30 21.16 -8.70
N ALA A 234 -8.17 21.24 -8.00
CA ALA A 234 -7.82 22.36 -7.14
C ALA A 234 -7.82 23.71 -7.85
N ASN A 235 -7.53 23.76 -9.17
CA ASN A 235 -7.56 25.01 -9.94
C ASN A 235 -8.94 25.64 -10.01
N HIS A 236 -10.01 24.85 -9.82
CA HIS A 236 -11.39 25.33 -9.82
C HIS A 236 -11.89 25.61 -8.38
N LEU A 237 -11.16 25.16 -7.37
CA LEU A 237 -11.53 25.32 -5.98
C LEU A 237 -10.89 26.54 -5.33
N PHE A 238 -9.62 26.81 -5.64
CA PHE A 238 -8.85 27.86 -5.02
C PHE A 238 -8.75 29.10 -5.89
N ASP A 239 -8.57 30.24 -5.24
CA ASP A 239 -8.33 31.52 -5.92
C ASP A 239 -7.10 31.43 -6.83
N SER A 240 -7.17 32.06 -8.01
CA SER A 240 -6.10 32.00 -9.02
C SER A 240 -4.77 32.57 -8.54
N THR A 241 -4.74 33.39 -7.49
CA THR A 241 -3.52 33.90 -6.88
C THR A 241 -2.63 32.82 -6.28
N TYR A 242 -3.20 31.62 -6.00
CA TYR A 242 -2.44 30.48 -5.50
C TYR A 242 -1.76 29.68 -6.61
N VAL A 243 -2.22 29.80 -7.84
CA VAL A 243 -1.72 29.07 -9.00
C VAL A 243 -0.41 29.70 -9.48
N THR A 244 0.66 29.52 -8.72
CA THR A 244 1.94 30.22 -8.96
C THR A 244 2.89 29.46 -9.89
N ARG A 245 2.71 28.13 -10.05
CA ARG A 245 3.55 27.27 -10.88
C ARG A 245 2.91 25.90 -11.07
N TYR A 246 3.56 25.03 -11.87
CA TYR A 246 3.01 23.71 -12.21
C TYR A 246 2.70 22.79 -11.00
N ASP A 247 3.45 22.87 -9.89
CA ASP A 247 3.24 22.10 -8.64
C ASP A 247 2.85 23.07 -7.50
N TRP A 248 1.74 23.77 -7.64
CA TRP A 248 1.33 24.77 -6.67
C TRP A 248 0.48 24.20 -5.53
N ALA A 249 -0.34 23.17 -5.80
CA ALA A 249 -1.27 22.58 -4.84
C ALA A 249 -0.61 21.48 -4.02
N HIS A 250 -0.03 20.48 -4.69
CA HIS A 250 0.65 19.34 -4.11
C HIS A 250 -0.20 18.60 -3.09
N ILE A 251 -1.29 17.99 -3.59
CA ILE A 251 -2.16 17.14 -2.76
C ILE A 251 -1.36 15.91 -2.33
N ASN A 252 -1.16 15.71 -1.03
CA ASN A 252 -0.32 14.63 -0.54
C ASN A 252 -1.03 13.62 0.38
N ALA A 253 -2.22 13.94 0.85
CA ALA A 253 -3.08 13.04 1.62
C ALA A 253 -4.51 13.54 1.65
N PHE A 254 -5.46 12.64 1.84
CA PHE A 254 -6.86 12.98 2.13
C PHE A 254 -7.54 11.82 2.86
N GLU A 255 -8.62 12.16 3.58
CA GLU A 255 -9.53 11.23 4.26
C GLU A 255 -10.95 11.46 3.74
N TYR A 256 -11.73 10.39 3.59
CA TYR A 256 -13.10 10.44 3.09
C TYR A 256 -14.11 10.42 4.24
N ILE A 257 -15.18 11.18 4.09
CA ILE A 257 -16.32 11.26 5.02
C ILE A 257 -17.56 10.70 4.29
N PRO A 258 -17.90 9.42 4.51
CA PRO A 258 -18.98 8.75 3.78
C PRO A 258 -20.35 9.41 3.93
N GLU A 259 -20.67 9.89 5.13
CA GLU A 259 -21.98 10.44 5.46
C GLU A 259 -22.27 11.75 4.70
N GLU A 260 -21.21 12.46 4.32
CA GLU A 260 -21.31 13.77 3.66
C GLU A 260 -20.91 13.72 2.18
N ASP A 261 -20.31 12.60 1.74
CA ASP A 261 -19.62 12.48 0.46
C ASP A 261 -18.61 13.61 0.28
N ALA A 262 -17.71 13.74 1.24
CA ALA A 262 -16.72 14.80 1.33
C ALA A 262 -15.33 14.24 1.60
N VAL A 263 -14.29 15.01 1.30
CA VAL A 263 -12.91 14.72 1.66
C VAL A 263 -12.31 15.84 2.48
N ILE A 264 -11.44 15.46 3.43
CA ILE A 264 -10.51 16.41 4.07
C ILE A 264 -9.15 16.18 3.43
N ALA A 265 -8.66 17.15 2.68
CA ALA A 265 -7.45 17.04 1.85
C ALA A 265 -6.34 17.99 2.30
N SER A 266 -5.10 17.52 2.24
CA SER A 266 -3.89 18.27 2.55
C SER A 266 -3.26 18.83 1.27
N TYR A 267 -3.26 20.15 1.15
CA TYR A 267 -2.64 20.93 0.09
C TYR A 267 -1.30 21.47 0.60
N ARG A 268 -0.24 20.70 0.40
CA ARG A 268 1.07 20.93 1.00
C ARG A 268 1.68 22.29 0.66
N ASN A 269 1.70 22.63 -0.63
CA ASN A 269 2.43 23.80 -1.11
C ASN A 269 1.71 25.12 -0.86
N ILE A 270 0.48 25.08 -0.39
CA ILE A 270 -0.28 26.24 0.06
C ILE A 270 -0.59 26.20 1.58
N HIS A 271 0.05 25.29 2.32
CA HIS A 271 -0.07 25.18 3.78
C HIS A 271 -1.51 25.14 4.29
N THR A 272 -2.35 24.34 3.64
CA THR A 272 -3.79 24.32 3.86
C THR A 272 -4.32 22.90 3.97
N ILE A 273 -5.21 22.68 4.93
CA ILE A 273 -6.14 21.54 4.93
C ILE A 273 -7.52 22.08 4.53
N ALA A 274 -8.17 21.43 3.58
CA ALA A 274 -9.50 21.83 3.11
C ALA A 274 -10.49 20.67 3.24
N LYS A 275 -11.71 20.95 3.68
CA LYS A 275 -12.83 20.04 3.49
C LYS A 275 -13.54 20.41 2.20
N ILE A 276 -13.73 19.43 1.36
CA ILE A 276 -14.33 19.58 0.03
C ILE A 276 -15.51 18.63 -0.08
N ASN A 277 -16.65 19.21 -0.42
CA ASN A 277 -17.85 18.46 -0.74
C ASN A 277 -17.74 17.93 -2.17
N LEU A 278 -17.80 16.62 -2.33
CA LEU A 278 -17.61 15.97 -3.61
C LEU A 278 -18.87 15.99 -4.51
N LYS A 279 -20.06 16.36 -3.97
CA LYS A 279 -21.31 16.45 -4.74
C LYS A 279 -21.40 17.71 -5.59
N ASN A 280 -20.88 18.82 -5.04
CA ASN A 280 -20.94 20.12 -5.71
C ASN A 280 -19.57 20.69 -6.09
N ASN A 281 -18.48 20.01 -5.69
CA ASN A 281 -17.11 20.46 -5.87
C ASN A 281 -16.83 21.84 -5.22
N GLU A 282 -17.29 22.01 -3.98
CA GLU A 282 -17.09 23.25 -3.22
C GLU A 282 -16.29 23.02 -1.96
N ILE A 283 -15.58 24.04 -1.53
CA ILE A 283 -14.90 24.07 -0.23
C ILE A 283 -15.93 24.36 0.85
N ASP A 284 -16.05 23.48 1.84
CA ASP A 284 -16.84 23.71 3.03
C ASP A 284 -16.08 24.62 4.01
N TRP A 285 -14.82 24.31 4.30
CA TRP A 285 -13.95 25.10 5.16
C TRP A 285 -12.45 24.90 4.85
N LEU A 286 -11.65 25.86 5.31
CA LEU A 286 -10.19 25.89 5.21
C LEU A 286 -9.57 26.01 6.61
N LEU A 287 -8.67 25.09 6.96
CA LEU A 287 -7.76 25.19 8.09
C LEU A 287 -6.41 25.67 7.58
N ALA A 288 -6.11 26.92 7.77
CA ALA A 288 -4.88 27.60 7.34
C ALA A 288 -4.68 28.87 8.14
N ASN A 289 -3.47 29.45 8.10
CA ASN A 289 -3.27 30.79 8.65
C ASN A 289 -4.19 31.80 7.93
N PRO A 290 -5.11 32.51 8.62
CA PRO A 290 -6.05 33.43 7.98
C PRO A 290 -5.38 34.50 7.11
N ALA A 291 -4.20 34.96 7.49
CA ALA A 291 -3.44 35.95 6.71
C ALA A 291 -3.14 35.49 5.26
N PHE A 292 -3.13 34.20 5.00
CA PHE A 292 -2.96 33.70 3.63
C PHE A 292 -4.20 33.92 2.75
N TYR A 293 -5.37 34.18 3.34
CA TYR A 293 -6.65 34.23 2.65
C TYR A 293 -7.36 35.59 2.75
N GLU A 294 -6.84 36.56 3.52
CA GLU A 294 -7.48 37.87 3.77
C GLU A 294 -7.89 38.64 2.51
N ASN A 295 -7.12 38.50 1.42
CA ASN A 295 -7.37 39.22 0.17
C ASN A 295 -7.92 38.33 -0.93
N THR A 296 -8.59 37.23 -0.57
CA THR A 296 -9.17 36.28 -1.54
C THR A 296 -10.67 36.14 -1.34
N GLY A 297 -11.36 35.65 -2.36
CA GLY A 297 -12.79 35.33 -2.27
C GLY A 297 -13.13 34.18 -1.31
N GLN A 298 -12.14 33.62 -0.62
CA GLN A 298 -12.28 32.47 0.28
C GLN A 298 -12.03 32.78 1.75
N ALA A 299 -11.84 34.05 2.11
CA ALA A 299 -11.56 34.46 3.49
C ALA A 299 -12.65 33.96 4.47
N GLU A 300 -13.92 33.98 4.06
CA GLU A 300 -15.05 33.50 4.85
C GLU A 300 -15.09 31.98 5.08
N LYS A 301 -14.35 31.20 4.27
CA LYS A 301 -14.22 29.74 4.42
C LYS A 301 -13.13 29.36 5.41
N VAL A 302 -12.26 30.28 5.81
CA VAL A 302 -11.17 30.01 6.74
C VAL A 302 -11.73 29.90 8.15
N LEU A 303 -11.40 28.80 8.81
CA LEU A 303 -11.80 28.55 10.20
C LEU A 303 -11.15 29.58 11.13
N THR A 304 -11.95 30.14 12.05
CA THR A 304 -11.45 31.03 13.09
C THR A 304 -10.53 30.27 14.05
N PRO A 305 -9.25 30.64 14.17
CA PRO A 305 -8.32 29.91 15.03
C PRO A 305 -8.55 30.20 16.51
N GLY A 306 -8.28 29.21 17.35
CA GLY A 306 -8.14 29.41 18.79
C GLY A 306 -6.93 30.28 19.12
N LYS A 307 -6.94 30.89 20.31
CA LYS A 307 -5.96 31.93 20.75
C LYS A 307 -4.50 31.46 20.68
N ASP A 308 -4.23 30.18 20.97
CA ASP A 308 -2.87 29.61 21.06
C ASP A 308 -2.51 28.74 19.84
N THR A 309 -3.19 28.94 18.71
CA THR A 309 -2.96 28.18 17.50
C THR A 309 -1.57 28.43 16.92
N LYS A 310 -0.78 27.37 16.78
CA LYS A 310 0.44 27.36 15.98
C LYS A 310 0.11 26.89 14.58
N TRP A 311 0.77 27.47 13.57
CA TRP A 311 0.52 27.11 12.19
C TRP A 311 1.52 26.08 11.69
N PHE A 312 1.04 25.22 10.79
CA PHE A 312 1.82 24.21 10.12
C PHE A 312 2.29 24.71 8.75
N PHE A 313 3.43 24.17 8.31
CA PHE A 313 4.05 24.51 7.03
C PHE A 313 4.46 23.25 6.27
N GLN A 314 4.01 23.14 5.02
CA GLN A 314 4.27 22.00 4.14
C GLN A 314 3.90 20.63 4.76
N GLN A 315 2.76 20.60 5.41
CA GLN A 315 2.25 19.45 6.13
C GLN A 315 2.01 18.23 5.21
N HIS A 316 2.07 17.05 5.83
CA HIS A 316 1.71 15.77 5.21
C HIS A 316 0.73 15.00 6.09
N GLY A 317 0.01 14.06 5.45
CA GLY A 317 -0.71 13.03 6.16
C GLY A 317 -1.80 13.54 7.08
N VAL A 318 -2.91 14.00 6.55
CA VAL A 318 -4.11 14.27 7.36
C VAL A 318 -4.79 12.96 7.76
N LYS A 319 -5.26 12.86 9.02
CA LYS A 319 -5.99 11.70 9.55
C LYS A 319 -7.17 12.18 10.40
N ILE A 320 -8.37 11.64 10.13
CA ILE A 320 -9.54 11.84 11.00
C ILE A 320 -9.38 10.91 12.21
N LEU A 321 -9.41 11.48 13.42
CA LEU A 321 -9.33 10.75 14.67
C LEU A 321 -10.72 10.48 15.26
N GLU A 322 -11.64 11.42 15.14
CA GLU A 322 -12.96 11.38 15.76
C GLU A 322 -13.96 12.27 14.99
N LYS A 323 -15.20 11.82 14.89
CA LYS A 323 -16.35 12.62 14.41
C LYS A 323 -17.41 12.67 15.51
N ILE A 324 -17.87 13.84 15.87
CA ILE A 324 -18.89 14.08 16.90
C ILE A 324 -20.06 14.81 16.24
N ASN A 325 -21.17 14.11 16.06
CA ASN A 325 -22.37 14.62 15.42
C ASN A 325 -23.61 14.36 16.32
N GLY A 326 -24.48 15.34 16.45
CA GLY A 326 -25.74 15.23 17.15
C GLY A 326 -25.99 16.37 18.16
N ASN A 327 -27.23 16.56 18.56
CA ASN A 327 -27.65 17.57 19.53
C ASN A 327 -27.15 19.00 19.25
N GLY A 328 -27.08 19.38 17.96
CA GLY A 328 -26.55 20.71 17.57
C GLY A 328 -25.03 20.84 17.62
N VAL A 329 -24.31 19.74 17.74
CA VAL A 329 -22.84 19.71 17.68
C VAL A 329 -22.42 19.00 16.40
N LYS A 330 -21.51 19.62 15.66
CA LYS A 330 -20.83 19.00 14.51
C LYS A 330 -19.35 19.31 14.57
N LYS A 331 -18.57 18.35 15.08
CA LYS A 331 -17.13 18.51 15.26
C LYS A 331 -16.36 17.37 14.63
N ILE A 332 -15.20 17.70 14.08
CA ILE A 332 -14.24 16.75 13.55
C ILE A 332 -12.89 16.99 14.22
N LYS A 333 -12.29 15.92 14.73
CA LYS A 333 -10.93 15.95 15.22
C LYS A 333 -10.01 15.34 14.19
N ILE A 334 -8.99 16.10 13.78
CA ILE A 334 -8.00 15.67 12.80
C ILE A 334 -6.59 15.76 13.37
N ALA A 335 -5.71 14.90 12.89
CA ALA A 335 -4.28 15.03 13.10
C ALA A 335 -3.56 15.22 11.76
N LEU A 336 -2.42 15.90 11.80
CA LEU A 336 -1.55 16.11 10.66
C LEU A 336 -0.07 16.08 11.08
N PHE A 337 0.80 15.80 10.12
CA PHE A 337 2.24 15.91 10.31
C PHE A 337 2.71 17.27 9.75
N ASP A 338 3.15 18.15 10.61
CA ASP A 338 3.75 19.43 10.23
C ASP A 338 5.24 19.20 9.93
N ASN A 339 5.64 19.23 8.66
CA ASN A 339 7.04 19.15 8.27
C ASN A 339 7.84 20.40 8.67
N HIS A 340 7.16 21.49 8.89
CA HIS A 340 7.69 22.78 9.35
C HIS A 340 8.83 23.28 8.46
N THR A 341 8.58 23.36 7.15
CA THR A 341 9.53 23.83 6.14
C THR A 341 8.94 24.95 5.28
N ALA A 342 9.78 25.84 4.79
CA ALA A 342 9.39 27.12 4.18
C ALA A 342 9.68 27.21 2.68
N ASN A 343 9.71 26.09 1.94
CA ASN A 343 10.29 26.07 0.59
C ASN A 343 9.36 26.61 -0.52
N ARG A 344 8.07 26.84 -0.28
CA ARG A 344 7.10 26.96 -1.38
C ARG A 344 6.22 28.20 -1.37
N ARG A 345 6.01 28.88 -0.24
CA ARG A 345 5.18 30.09 -0.14
C ARG A 345 5.86 31.23 0.60
N PRO A 346 5.34 32.45 0.48
CA PRO A 346 5.73 33.55 1.34
C PRO A 346 5.72 33.09 2.79
N VAL A 347 6.83 33.30 3.47
CA VAL A 347 7.11 32.72 4.78
C VAL A 347 7.08 33.79 5.89
N ASP A 348 6.33 34.83 5.68
CA ASP A 348 6.24 35.99 6.58
C ASP A 348 5.85 35.61 8.02
N TYR A 349 5.24 34.43 8.17
CA TYR A 349 4.81 33.89 9.47
C TYR A 349 5.57 32.64 9.91
N PHE A 350 6.65 32.29 9.21
CA PHE A 350 7.47 31.12 9.51
C PHE A 350 8.47 31.44 10.62
N ASP A 351 8.42 30.68 11.72
CA ASP A 351 9.23 30.93 12.92
C ASP A 351 10.63 30.29 12.90
N ASN A 352 10.97 29.57 11.83
CA ASN A 352 12.27 28.89 11.61
C ASN A 352 12.68 27.90 12.72
N VAL A 353 11.71 27.31 13.41
CA VAL A 353 11.98 26.24 14.39
C VAL A 353 12.42 24.98 13.65
N LYS A 354 13.57 24.41 14.01
CA LYS A 354 14.14 23.22 13.38
C LYS A 354 13.60 21.90 13.96
N LYS A 355 12.28 21.79 14.07
CA LYS A 355 11.57 20.56 14.46
C LYS A 355 10.32 20.43 13.62
N SER A 356 9.92 19.22 13.34
CA SER A 356 8.58 18.89 12.84
C SER A 356 7.64 18.67 14.02
N ASN A 357 6.33 18.63 13.76
CA ASN A 357 5.34 18.42 14.82
C ASN A 357 4.28 17.41 14.38
N LEU A 358 3.84 16.62 15.33
CA LEU A 358 2.55 15.97 15.27
C LEU A 358 1.53 16.94 15.85
N MET A 359 0.54 17.36 15.05
CA MET A 359 -0.47 18.33 15.46
C MET A 359 -1.86 17.73 15.42
N VAL A 360 -2.69 18.12 16.38
CA VAL A 360 -4.10 17.72 16.46
C VAL A 360 -4.97 18.95 16.58
N PHE A 361 -6.05 18.98 15.79
CA PHE A 361 -7.02 20.06 15.79
C PHE A 361 -8.44 19.49 15.98
N THR A 362 -9.23 20.16 16.80
CA THR A 362 -10.69 19.98 16.84
C THR A 362 -11.34 21.11 16.06
N ILE A 363 -12.11 20.76 15.05
CA ILE A 363 -12.84 21.67 14.16
C ILE A 363 -14.30 21.67 14.55
N ASP A 364 -14.86 22.82 14.85
CA ASP A 364 -16.29 23.02 15.05
C ASP A 364 -16.90 23.57 13.75
N GLU A 365 -17.59 22.70 13.02
CA GLU A 365 -18.13 23.04 11.70
C GLU A 365 -19.36 23.96 11.77
N ILE A 366 -20.04 24.04 12.92
CA ILE A 366 -21.17 24.96 13.11
C ILE A 366 -20.67 26.37 13.34
N ASN A 367 -19.65 26.50 14.18
CA ASN A 367 -19.10 27.80 14.56
C ASN A 367 -17.94 28.25 13.65
N MET A 368 -17.62 27.48 12.62
CA MET A 368 -16.51 27.73 11.69
C MET A 368 -15.22 28.08 12.44
N SER A 369 -14.84 27.25 13.40
CA SER A 369 -13.67 27.48 14.24
C SER A 369 -12.81 26.24 14.41
N ALA A 370 -11.52 26.45 14.68
CA ALA A 370 -10.56 25.39 14.90
C ALA A 370 -9.77 25.65 16.19
N HIS A 371 -9.65 24.62 17.02
CA HIS A 371 -8.83 24.63 18.21
C HIS A 371 -7.68 23.65 18.07
N MET A 372 -6.45 24.08 18.33
CA MET A 372 -5.29 23.21 18.37
C MET A 372 -5.23 22.49 19.72
N ASP A 373 -5.51 21.18 19.72
CA ASP A 373 -5.51 20.36 20.95
C ASP A 373 -4.09 19.98 21.37
N LYS A 374 -3.22 19.69 20.37
CA LYS A 374 -1.86 19.22 20.62
C LYS A 374 -0.89 19.70 19.55
N SER A 375 0.37 19.91 19.99
CA SER A 375 1.54 20.04 19.13
C SER A 375 2.71 19.35 19.81
N ILE A 376 3.08 18.16 19.33
CA ILE A 376 4.15 17.32 19.87
C ILE A 376 5.37 17.43 18.96
N PRO A 377 6.50 18.00 19.43
CA PRO A 377 7.70 18.12 18.62
C PRO A 377 8.31 16.75 18.34
N VAL A 378 8.74 16.56 17.09
CA VAL A 378 9.41 15.35 16.61
C VAL A 378 10.63 15.73 15.75
N PRO A 379 11.53 14.80 15.41
CA PRO A 379 12.69 15.11 14.57
C PRO A 379 12.31 15.80 13.26
N LEU A 380 13.11 16.76 12.83
CA LEU A 380 12.87 17.52 11.61
C LEU A 380 12.83 16.59 10.38
N SER A 381 11.67 16.46 9.82
CA SER A 381 11.35 15.65 8.63
C SER A 381 10.91 16.56 7.51
N ILE A 382 11.79 16.84 6.58
CA ILE A 382 11.61 17.94 5.62
C ILE A 382 10.59 17.66 4.51
N THR A 383 10.23 16.41 4.29
CA THR A 383 9.22 15.97 3.31
C THR A 383 8.65 14.63 3.71
N ARG A 384 7.50 14.24 3.11
CA ARG A 384 6.84 12.95 3.37
C ARG A 384 6.30 12.89 4.81
N SER A 385 6.25 11.70 5.38
CA SER A 385 5.71 11.48 6.73
C SER A 385 4.19 11.40 6.76
N ASN A 386 3.66 10.83 7.80
CA ASN A 386 2.21 10.74 8.03
C ASN A 386 1.90 10.49 9.51
N ILE A 387 0.61 10.44 9.80
CA ILE A 387 0.07 10.15 11.14
C ILE A 387 -0.58 8.77 11.13
N GLY A 388 -0.33 8.00 12.18
CA GLY A 388 -1.07 6.80 12.52
C GLY A 388 -1.88 6.98 13.80
N PHE A 389 -3.01 6.30 13.91
CA PHE A 389 -3.80 6.28 15.14
C PHE A 389 -4.27 4.86 15.45
N ASP A 390 -3.83 4.35 16.60
CA ASP A 390 -4.31 3.09 17.17
C ASP A 390 -5.44 3.41 18.14
N GLN A 391 -6.66 3.40 17.62
CA GLN A 391 -7.85 3.73 18.39
C GLN A 391 -8.06 2.79 19.58
N LYS A 392 -7.72 1.52 19.43
CA LYS A 392 -7.91 0.51 20.48
C LYS A 392 -7.07 0.79 21.72
N ASN A 393 -5.83 1.22 21.52
CA ASN A 393 -4.89 1.51 22.60
C ASN A 393 -4.79 3.02 22.92
N ASN A 394 -5.50 3.85 22.17
CA ASN A 394 -5.45 5.31 22.27
C ASN A 394 -4.03 5.87 22.11
N TYR A 395 -3.31 5.39 21.09
CA TYR A 395 -1.97 5.86 20.76
C TYR A 395 -1.95 6.57 19.41
N ILE A 396 -1.27 7.71 19.38
CA ILE A 396 -1.05 8.48 18.16
C ILE A 396 0.43 8.38 17.73
N TYR A 397 0.65 8.23 16.43
CA TYR A 397 1.99 7.99 15.89
C TYR A 397 2.39 9.09 14.91
N ALA A 398 3.60 9.59 15.08
CA ALA A 398 4.31 10.35 14.06
C ALA A 398 5.24 9.41 13.28
N MET A 399 4.96 9.24 12.00
CA MET A 399 5.76 8.43 11.08
C MET A 399 6.74 9.36 10.36
N CYS A 400 7.86 9.67 11.02
CA CYS A 400 8.85 10.65 10.56
C CYS A 400 9.70 10.08 9.43
N ALA A 401 9.58 10.62 8.23
CA ALA A 401 10.35 10.24 7.05
C ALA A 401 11.33 11.35 6.64
N ASN A 402 12.36 10.99 5.87
CA ASN A 402 13.34 11.95 5.36
C ASN A 402 13.87 12.93 6.43
N ILE A 403 14.32 12.37 7.55
CA ILE A 403 14.83 13.13 8.69
C ILE A 403 16.12 13.84 8.31
N LYS A 404 16.21 15.12 8.70
CA LYS A 404 17.37 16.01 8.58
C LYS A 404 17.78 16.61 9.93
N ASP A 405 17.49 15.90 11.00
CA ASP A 405 17.85 16.30 12.35
C ASP A 405 19.27 15.82 12.65
N GLU A 406 20.16 16.74 13.00
CA GLU A 406 21.57 16.48 13.33
C GLU A 406 21.73 15.67 14.62
N GLU A 407 20.69 15.62 15.44
CA GLU A 407 20.68 14.86 16.70
C GLU A 407 20.45 13.36 16.50
N THR A 408 20.20 12.90 15.27
CA THR A 408 19.94 11.48 14.99
C THR A 408 20.59 11.00 13.69
N ASP A 409 21.20 9.82 13.73
CA ASP A 409 21.74 9.11 12.56
C ASP A 409 20.64 8.41 11.73
N SER A 410 19.39 8.43 12.20
CA SER A 410 18.29 7.75 11.54
C SER A 410 17.75 8.56 10.38
N ARG A 411 17.49 7.91 9.25
CA ARG A 411 16.83 8.55 8.09
C ARG A 411 15.32 8.63 8.24
N ALA A 412 14.75 7.78 9.06
CA ALA A 412 13.34 7.81 9.42
C ALA A 412 13.12 7.26 10.83
N LYS A 413 12.02 7.66 11.46
CA LYS A 413 11.60 7.17 12.78
C LYS A 413 10.08 6.97 12.85
N ILE A 414 9.67 6.01 13.67
CA ILE A 414 8.27 5.83 14.04
C ILE A 414 8.19 6.08 15.54
N LEU A 415 7.51 7.16 15.91
CA LEU A 415 7.30 7.58 17.30
C LEU A 415 5.83 7.47 17.64
N GLY A 416 5.50 6.69 18.66
CA GLY A 416 4.15 6.54 19.19
C GLY A 416 4.02 7.20 20.54
N PHE A 417 2.91 7.89 20.78
CA PHE A 417 2.61 8.60 22.00
C PHE A 417 1.27 8.17 22.56
N ASP A 418 1.18 7.98 23.87
CA ASP A 418 -0.11 7.89 24.53
C ASP A 418 -0.88 9.20 24.30
N TYR A 419 -2.11 9.08 23.78
CA TYR A 419 -2.88 10.24 23.37
C TYR A 419 -3.21 11.18 24.53
N ASN A 420 -3.41 10.66 25.73
CA ASN A 420 -3.79 11.47 26.89
C ASN A 420 -2.59 12.13 27.57
N THR A 421 -1.51 11.36 27.76
CA THR A 421 -0.36 11.78 28.57
C THR A 421 0.77 12.39 27.74
N ASN A 422 0.80 12.18 26.42
CA ASN A 422 1.90 12.46 25.50
C ASN A 422 3.20 11.67 25.83
N GLU A 423 3.12 10.63 26.67
CA GLU A 423 4.26 9.77 26.95
C GLU A 423 4.64 8.98 25.68
N CYS A 424 5.92 8.95 25.33
CA CYS A 424 6.41 8.15 24.24
C CYS A 424 6.30 6.65 24.59
N VAL A 425 5.50 5.91 23.85
CA VAL A 425 5.27 4.45 24.02
C VAL A 425 5.94 3.61 22.93
N THR A 426 6.33 4.23 21.82
CA THR A 426 7.03 3.58 20.71
C THR A 426 8.15 4.48 20.20
N ASP A 427 9.35 3.93 20.04
CA ASP A 427 10.50 4.57 19.40
C ASP A 427 11.24 3.55 18.55
N ILE A 428 11.11 3.69 17.23
CA ILE A 428 11.73 2.83 16.24
C ILE A 428 12.52 3.70 15.27
N SER A 429 13.81 3.44 15.17
CA SER A 429 14.70 4.09 14.22
C SER A 429 14.86 3.24 12.97
N CYS A 430 14.78 3.87 11.80
CA CYS A 430 14.97 3.23 10.49
C CYS A 430 16.20 3.82 9.80
N ALA A 431 17.14 2.95 9.39
CA ALA A 431 18.31 3.36 8.63
C ALA A 431 17.95 3.76 7.19
N ASN A 432 16.85 3.21 6.64
CA ASN A 432 16.29 3.59 5.36
C ASN A 432 15.12 4.55 5.57
N ASP A 433 14.99 5.52 4.69
CA ASP A 433 13.78 6.34 4.66
C ASP A 433 12.60 5.55 4.10
N PHE A 434 11.39 6.02 4.39
CA PHE A 434 10.13 5.57 3.79
C PHE A 434 9.35 6.78 3.26
N PHE A 435 8.29 6.52 2.51
CA PHE A 435 7.35 7.57 2.13
C PHE A 435 6.30 7.76 3.23
N VAL A 436 5.61 6.69 3.57
CA VAL A 436 4.66 6.60 4.68
C VAL A 436 4.86 5.30 5.44
N ALA A 437 4.39 5.26 6.69
CA ALA A 437 4.25 4.02 7.43
C ALA A 437 2.80 3.89 7.93
N ASN A 438 2.31 2.66 8.01
CA ASN A 438 0.94 2.35 8.40
C ASN A 438 0.90 1.11 9.29
N PHE A 439 -0.20 0.93 10.00
CA PHE A 439 -0.51 -0.36 10.62
C PHE A 439 -0.92 -1.36 9.54
N MET A 440 -0.56 -2.61 9.74
CA MET A 440 -0.88 -3.70 8.83
C MET A 440 -1.37 -4.91 9.63
N ASP A 441 -2.50 -5.46 9.23
CA ASP A 441 -3.01 -6.71 9.72
C ASP A 441 -2.92 -7.79 8.64
N PHE A 442 -2.61 -9.01 9.03
CA PHE A 442 -2.62 -10.16 8.12
C PHE A 442 -3.98 -10.88 8.21
N ASN A 443 -5.02 -10.20 7.75
CA ASN A 443 -6.36 -10.76 7.73
C ASN A 443 -6.55 -11.69 6.53
N LEU A 444 -6.77 -12.98 6.77
CA LEU A 444 -6.96 -13.98 5.71
C LEU A 444 -8.29 -13.83 4.97
N ALA A 445 -9.31 -13.30 5.65
CA ALA A 445 -10.62 -13.08 5.03
C ALA A 445 -10.52 -12.09 3.85
N ASP A 446 -9.71 -11.05 4.00
CA ASP A 446 -9.53 -10.03 2.95
C ASP A 446 -8.87 -10.62 1.69
N ILE A 447 -7.93 -11.55 1.85
CA ILE A 447 -7.27 -12.22 0.71
C ILE A 447 -8.23 -13.13 -0.04
N LYS A 448 -9.19 -13.74 0.66
CA LYS A 448 -10.15 -14.71 0.10
C LYS A 448 -11.40 -14.07 -0.48
N SER A 449 -11.81 -12.92 0.02
CA SER A 449 -13.08 -12.27 -0.36
C SER A 449 -13.21 -12.00 -1.85
N THR A 450 -12.08 -11.96 -2.56
CA THR A 450 -11.99 -11.69 -3.99
C THR A 450 -11.74 -12.95 -4.83
N THR A 451 -11.67 -14.12 -4.20
CA THR A 451 -11.43 -15.38 -4.89
C THR A 451 -12.75 -16.12 -5.08
N SER A 452 -13.05 -16.52 -6.32
CA SER A 452 -14.17 -17.43 -6.57
C SER A 452 -13.94 -18.74 -5.85
N SER A 453 -15.01 -19.44 -5.44
CA SER A 453 -14.94 -20.75 -4.79
C SER A 453 -14.26 -21.83 -5.64
N GLU A 454 -14.04 -21.57 -6.91
CA GLU A 454 -13.42 -22.44 -7.90
C GLU A 454 -11.96 -22.09 -8.22
N MET A 455 -11.34 -21.27 -7.40
CA MET A 455 -9.95 -20.88 -7.66
C MET A 455 -9.02 -22.07 -7.67
N PRO A 456 -8.32 -22.25 -8.76
CA PRO A 456 -7.22 -23.20 -8.81
C PRO A 456 -6.07 -22.69 -7.94
N LEU A 457 -5.42 -23.65 -7.39
CA LEU A 457 -4.16 -23.61 -6.72
C LEU A 457 -3.29 -22.44 -7.13
N ALA A 458 -2.70 -21.84 -6.14
CA ALA A 458 -1.50 -21.05 -6.25
C ALA A 458 -1.52 -19.86 -7.21
N SER A 459 -2.24 -19.97 -8.31
CA SER A 459 -2.18 -18.99 -9.37
C SER A 459 -3.34 -18.02 -9.36
N GLY A 460 -4.42 -18.36 -8.67
CA GLY A 460 -5.65 -17.67 -8.99
C GLY A 460 -5.99 -17.80 -10.48
N ASN A 461 -7.05 -17.18 -10.89
CA ASN A 461 -7.51 -17.24 -12.28
C ASN A 461 -6.52 -16.61 -13.30
N LEU A 462 -5.54 -15.84 -12.82
CA LEU A 462 -4.57 -15.13 -13.66
C LEU A 462 -3.51 -16.03 -14.30
N TYR A 463 -3.30 -17.24 -13.75
CA TYR A 463 -2.16 -18.08 -14.14
C TYR A 463 -2.54 -19.53 -14.41
N GLN A 464 -3.77 -19.77 -14.84
CA GLN A 464 -4.21 -21.11 -15.21
C GLN A 464 -4.06 -21.32 -16.72
N PRO A 465 -3.31 -22.34 -17.15
CA PRO A 465 -3.23 -22.70 -18.57
C PRO A 465 -4.59 -23.12 -19.13
N VAL A 466 -4.91 -22.63 -20.30
CA VAL A 466 -6.12 -22.95 -21.05
C VAL A 466 -5.76 -23.78 -22.26
N ALA A 467 -6.53 -24.82 -22.55
CA ALA A 467 -6.35 -25.63 -23.75
C ALA A 467 -6.63 -24.81 -25.03
N MET A 468 -5.84 -25.05 -26.06
CA MET A 468 -5.97 -24.42 -27.38
C MET A 468 -6.01 -25.49 -28.47
N ASP A 469 -6.71 -25.19 -29.56
CA ASP A 469 -6.78 -26.08 -30.73
C ASP A 469 -5.51 -26.00 -31.57
N SER A 470 -4.87 -24.84 -31.65
CA SER A 470 -3.65 -24.65 -32.45
C SER A 470 -2.76 -23.55 -31.85
N LEU A 471 -1.44 -23.64 -32.11
CA LEU A 471 -0.53 -22.53 -31.84
C LEU A 471 -0.84 -21.37 -32.80
N PRO A 472 -0.68 -20.09 -32.36
CA PRO A 472 -0.84 -18.95 -33.26
C PRO A 472 0.12 -19.01 -34.44
N ASP A 473 -0.31 -18.53 -35.62
CA ASP A 473 0.53 -18.46 -36.83
C ASP A 473 1.81 -17.64 -36.62
N SER A 474 1.76 -16.71 -35.69
CA SER A 474 2.91 -15.87 -35.28
C SER A 474 3.91 -16.60 -34.39
N PHE A 475 3.58 -17.80 -33.89
CA PHE A 475 4.45 -18.56 -33.00
C PHE A 475 5.42 -19.45 -33.83
N ASP A 476 6.66 -19.04 -33.88
CA ASP A 476 7.73 -19.75 -34.56
C ASP A 476 8.33 -20.81 -33.63
N LYS A 477 7.97 -22.08 -33.87
CA LYS A 477 8.47 -23.23 -33.08
C LYS A 477 9.98 -23.41 -33.21
N ASP A 478 10.57 -22.98 -34.30
CA ASP A 478 11.98 -23.18 -34.61
C ASP A 478 12.85 -22.01 -34.17
N LYS A 479 12.25 -20.95 -33.68
CA LYS A 479 12.96 -19.80 -33.19
C LYS A 479 13.60 -20.07 -31.84
N LEU A 480 14.84 -20.46 -31.87
CA LEU A 480 15.63 -20.64 -30.65
C LEU A 480 15.84 -19.30 -29.93
N LEU A 481 15.63 -19.33 -28.62
CA LEU A 481 16.00 -18.19 -27.77
C LEU A 481 17.49 -17.86 -27.98
N PRO A 482 17.83 -16.57 -28.20
CA PRO A 482 19.22 -16.14 -28.25
C PRO A 482 20.01 -16.62 -27.03
N ALA A 483 21.28 -16.92 -27.19
CA ALA A 483 22.12 -17.51 -26.14
C ALA A 483 22.21 -16.61 -24.87
N ASN A 484 22.12 -15.29 -25.02
CA ASN A 484 22.06 -14.33 -23.92
C ASN A 484 20.71 -14.41 -23.18
N MET A 485 19.62 -14.75 -23.84
CA MET A 485 18.31 -14.93 -23.22
C MET A 485 18.22 -16.26 -22.46
N ARG A 486 18.81 -17.33 -22.96
CA ARG A 486 18.83 -18.64 -22.27
C ARG A 486 19.45 -18.57 -20.88
N LYS A 487 20.41 -17.67 -20.67
CA LYS A 487 21.04 -17.44 -19.36
C LYS A 487 20.17 -16.65 -18.38
N ARG A 488 19.07 -16.08 -18.86
CA ARG A 488 18.20 -15.19 -18.08
C ARG A 488 16.86 -15.80 -17.72
N ILE A 489 16.65 -17.05 -18.14
CA ILE A 489 15.45 -17.80 -17.87
C ILE A 489 15.86 -19.14 -17.28
N SER A 490 15.23 -19.52 -16.18
CA SER A 490 15.38 -20.83 -15.59
C SER A 490 14.01 -21.43 -15.30
N PHE A 491 13.96 -22.74 -15.38
CA PHE A 491 12.76 -23.52 -15.13
C PHE A 491 13.00 -24.45 -13.96
N SER A 492 12.01 -24.59 -13.11
CA SER A 492 11.99 -25.60 -12.07
C SER A 492 10.59 -26.18 -11.94
N LEU A 493 10.52 -27.47 -11.68
CA LEU A 493 9.27 -28.18 -11.40
C LEU A 493 9.23 -28.48 -9.91
N ASN A 494 8.23 -27.96 -9.22
CA ASN A 494 8.01 -28.18 -7.80
C ASN A 494 6.63 -28.84 -7.59
N GLY A 495 6.62 -30.15 -7.50
CA GLY A 495 5.37 -30.92 -7.56
C GLY A 495 4.65 -30.71 -8.89
N ASN A 496 3.41 -30.24 -8.83
CA ASN A 496 2.59 -29.92 -10.01
C ASN A 496 2.67 -28.43 -10.40
N ILE A 497 3.74 -27.73 -10.04
CA ILE A 497 3.90 -26.32 -10.37
C ILE A 497 5.16 -26.13 -11.19
N LEU A 498 5.00 -25.61 -12.40
CA LEU A 498 6.10 -25.11 -13.21
C LEU A 498 6.45 -23.69 -12.76
N GLN A 499 7.65 -23.49 -12.29
CA GLN A 499 8.19 -22.17 -11.96
C GLN A 499 9.12 -21.72 -13.09
N ILE A 500 8.86 -20.52 -13.60
CA ILE A 500 9.66 -19.87 -14.63
C ILE A 500 10.24 -18.61 -14.02
N THR A 501 11.55 -18.59 -13.79
CA THR A 501 12.25 -17.40 -13.30
C THR A 501 12.84 -16.66 -14.49
N CYS A 502 12.43 -15.41 -14.64
CA CYS A 502 12.84 -14.52 -15.71
C CYS A 502 13.66 -13.35 -15.15
N LYS A 503 14.70 -12.98 -15.88
CA LYS A 503 15.50 -11.79 -15.61
C LYS A 503 15.48 -10.90 -16.85
N ASP A 504 15.15 -9.62 -16.65
CA ASP A 504 15.20 -8.56 -17.69
C ASP A 504 14.25 -8.75 -18.89
N HIS A 505 13.34 -9.71 -18.84
CA HIS A 505 12.36 -9.96 -19.91
C HIS A 505 10.97 -10.11 -19.34
N THR A 506 10.04 -9.70 -20.14
CA THR A 506 8.64 -9.66 -19.80
C THR A 506 7.90 -10.75 -20.55
N VAL A 507 7.40 -11.73 -19.84
CA VAL A 507 6.61 -12.82 -20.40
C VAL A 507 5.21 -12.29 -20.74
N LYS A 508 4.79 -12.51 -21.97
CA LYS A 508 3.45 -12.22 -22.46
C LYS A 508 2.57 -13.45 -22.39
N LYS A 509 3.08 -14.56 -22.95
CA LYS A 509 2.39 -15.85 -22.94
C LYS A 509 3.37 -16.98 -22.69
N VAL A 510 2.89 -18.02 -22.04
CA VAL A 510 3.60 -19.29 -21.91
C VAL A 510 2.76 -20.37 -22.58
N TYR A 511 3.35 -21.07 -23.52
CA TYR A 511 2.75 -22.21 -24.20
C TYR A 511 3.39 -23.50 -23.69
N LEU A 512 2.56 -24.46 -23.32
CA LEU A 512 2.96 -25.84 -23.04
C LEU A 512 2.36 -26.71 -24.11
N TYR A 513 3.17 -27.32 -24.97
CA TYR A 513 2.67 -28.05 -26.12
C TYR A 513 3.45 -29.32 -26.40
N ASN A 514 2.76 -30.30 -26.95
CA ASN A 514 3.30 -31.52 -27.54
C ASN A 514 2.52 -31.86 -28.82
N ASP A 515 2.69 -33.06 -29.35
CA ASP A 515 2.02 -33.46 -30.58
C ASP A 515 0.48 -33.57 -30.46
N SER A 516 -0.03 -33.69 -29.24
CA SER A 516 -1.46 -33.96 -28.98
C SER A 516 -2.19 -32.81 -28.30
N ASN A 517 -1.49 -32.02 -27.51
CA ASN A 517 -2.12 -31.02 -26.64
C ASN A 517 -1.35 -29.69 -26.66
N ILE A 518 -2.07 -28.60 -26.60
CA ILE A 518 -1.54 -27.25 -26.48
C ILE A 518 -2.29 -26.52 -25.36
N PHE A 519 -1.54 -25.96 -24.42
CA PHE A 519 -2.05 -25.11 -23.36
C PHE A 519 -1.36 -23.77 -23.41
N VAL A 520 -2.11 -22.70 -23.18
CA VAL A 520 -1.57 -21.34 -23.06
C VAL A 520 -1.90 -20.76 -21.72
N GLN A 521 -0.91 -20.14 -21.11
CA GLN A 521 -1.09 -19.19 -20.03
C GLN A 521 -0.88 -17.79 -20.57
N ASP A 522 -1.96 -17.04 -20.64
CA ASP A 522 -1.96 -15.65 -21.10
C ASP A 522 -1.80 -14.68 -19.93
N PHE A 523 -0.90 -13.72 -20.08
CA PHE A 523 -0.64 -12.66 -19.12
C PHE A 523 -1.07 -11.30 -19.67
N ASP A 524 -1.99 -11.27 -20.65
CA ASP A 524 -2.40 -10.03 -21.31
C ASP A 524 -3.01 -9.01 -20.35
N ASP A 525 -3.76 -9.44 -19.35
CA ASP A 525 -4.27 -8.56 -18.29
C ASP A 525 -3.15 -7.97 -17.42
N THR A 526 -1.96 -8.55 -17.53
CA THR A 526 -0.74 -8.10 -16.88
C THR A 526 0.28 -7.53 -17.87
N THR A 527 -0.13 -7.24 -19.11
CA THR A 527 0.76 -6.79 -20.20
C THR A 527 1.61 -5.58 -19.83
N GLN A 528 1.03 -4.70 -19.08
CA GLN A 528 1.72 -3.49 -18.64
C GLN A 528 2.71 -3.78 -17.51
N LEU A 529 2.37 -4.68 -16.60
CA LEU A 529 3.26 -5.22 -15.56
C LEU A 529 4.54 -5.73 -16.16
N ASN A 530 4.36 -6.46 -17.17
CA ASN A 530 5.43 -7.16 -17.81
C ASN A 530 6.50 -6.24 -18.41
N LYS A 531 6.14 -5.08 -18.92
CA LYS A 531 7.11 -4.07 -19.38
C LYS A 531 7.94 -3.47 -18.24
N ILE A 532 7.41 -3.53 -17.02
CA ILE A 532 7.98 -2.93 -15.82
C ILE A 532 9.11 -3.78 -15.25
N PHE A 533 8.97 -5.10 -15.34
CA PHE A 533 9.92 -6.04 -14.74
C PHE A 533 11.17 -6.31 -15.58
N LYS A 534 11.36 -5.54 -16.64
CA LYS A 534 12.46 -5.69 -17.59
C LYS A 534 13.86 -5.75 -16.96
N GLU A 535 14.03 -5.16 -15.79
CA GLU A 535 15.32 -5.06 -15.09
C GLU A 535 15.37 -5.91 -13.81
N HIS A 536 14.34 -6.71 -13.55
CA HIS A 536 14.22 -7.46 -12.31
C HIS A 536 14.08 -8.95 -12.54
N VAL A 537 14.52 -9.71 -11.56
CA VAL A 537 14.27 -11.15 -11.49
C VAL A 537 12.90 -11.38 -10.85
N TYR A 538 12.03 -12.10 -11.55
CA TYR A 538 10.73 -12.51 -11.03
C TYR A 538 10.43 -13.96 -11.41
N THR A 539 9.54 -14.59 -10.67
CA THR A 539 9.14 -15.97 -10.87
C THR A 539 7.64 -16.05 -11.14
N ILE A 540 7.30 -16.71 -12.25
CA ILE A 540 5.94 -17.09 -12.60
C ILE A 540 5.72 -18.51 -12.13
N SER A 541 4.60 -18.78 -11.48
CA SER A 541 4.19 -20.11 -11.04
C SER A 541 2.96 -20.55 -11.84
N ILE A 542 3.10 -21.59 -12.63
CA ILE A 542 2.05 -22.15 -13.50
C ILE A 542 1.62 -23.50 -12.91
N PRO A 543 0.37 -23.65 -12.45
CA PRO A 543 -0.13 -24.94 -12.00
C PRO A 543 -0.38 -25.87 -13.17
N LEU A 544 0.01 -27.13 -13.01
CA LEU A 544 -0.10 -28.16 -14.04
C LEU A 544 -1.21 -29.19 -13.75
N GLU A 545 -2.12 -28.91 -12.82
CA GLU A 545 -3.12 -29.90 -12.39
C GLU A 545 -4.14 -30.27 -13.47
N ASN A 546 -4.44 -29.31 -14.34
CA ASN A 546 -5.36 -29.51 -15.46
C ASN A 546 -4.64 -29.87 -16.76
N ILE A 547 -3.35 -30.19 -16.68
CA ILE A 547 -2.54 -30.58 -17.82
C ILE A 547 -2.31 -32.09 -17.75
N ASP A 548 -2.60 -32.79 -18.84
CA ASP A 548 -2.38 -34.21 -18.95
C ASP A 548 -0.91 -34.55 -18.71
N LYS A 549 -0.66 -35.71 -18.07
CA LYS A 549 0.70 -36.19 -17.84
C LYS A 549 1.40 -36.44 -19.16
N GLY A 550 2.56 -35.89 -19.35
CA GLY A 550 3.32 -36.04 -20.59
C GLY A 550 4.59 -35.20 -20.63
N THR A 551 5.30 -35.29 -21.70
CA THR A 551 6.43 -34.41 -22.01
C THR A 551 5.92 -33.25 -22.84
N TYR A 552 6.21 -32.04 -22.40
CA TYR A 552 5.82 -30.80 -23.07
C TYR A 552 7.05 -29.98 -23.43
N GLN A 553 6.96 -29.29 -24.55
CA GLN A 553 7.84 -28.19 -24.89
C GLN A 553 7.28 -26.90 -24.27
N ILE A 554 8.16 -25.98 -23.87
CA ILE A 554 7.79 -24.72 -23.32
C ILE A 554 8.13 -23.63 -24.32
N GLY A 555 7.10 -22.94 -24.80
CA GLY A 555 7.24 -21.75 -25.63
C GLY A 555 6.95 -20.49 -24.80
N ILE A 556 7.73 -19.44 -24.98
CA ILE A 556 7.53 -18.18 -24.25
C ILE A 556 7.49 -17.04 -25.26
N GLU A 557 6.39 -16.32 -25.25
CA GLU A 557 6.23 -15.06 -25.97
C GLU A 557 6.54 -13.90 -25.03
N TYR A 558 7.36 -12.96 -25.49
CA TYR A 558 7.76 -11.75 -24.74
C TYR A 558 7.14 -10.52 -25.37
N PHE A 559 7.06 -9.46 -24.56
CA PHE A 559 6.69 -8.12 -25.03
C PHE A 559 7.80 -7.43 -25.77
#